data_ab35d785e54298f258ce8e7bf98d0aa0
#
_entry.id   ab35d785e54298f258ce8e7bf98d0aa0
#
_cell.length_a   1.000
_cell.length_b   1.000
_cell.length_c   1.000
_cell.angle_alpha   90.00
_cell.angle_beta   90.00
_cell.angle_gamma   90.00
#
_symmetry.space_group_name_H-M   'P 1'
#
loop_
_entity.id
_entity.type
_entity.pdbx_description
1 polymer ?
#
loop_
_entity_poly.entity_id
_entity_poly.type
_entity_poly.pdbx_seq_one_letter_code
_entity_poly.pdbx_strand_id
1 'polypeptide(L)'
;DLYGKSKYLGEVCDQPHVITLRTSGIGHELRSSNGLLEWFLSQQGKVRGYAKAIYSGLPSVELGRVINRFVLPFPKLHGLYHVSGTPITKLDLLTLIAEVYGKQIVIEPDDTVVLDRSLNSKRFTEATGYAAAEWPVLIELMNGHRY
;
A
#
# COMPACT_ATOMS: atom_id res chain seq x y z
N ASP A 1 17.09 -8.80 -3.95
CA ASP A 1 17.93 -7.95 -3.12
C ASP A 1 17.96 -8.43 -1.67
N LEU A 2 18.80 -7.84 -0.81
CA LEU A 2 18.94 -8.23 0.60
C LEU A 2 17.67 -7.95 1.39
N TYR A 3 16.99 -6.85 1.10
CA TYR A 3 15.72 -6.48 1.75
C TYR A 3 14.65 -7.54 1.52
N GLY A 4 14.40 -7.91 0.25
CA GLY A 4 13.40 -8.93 -0.08
C GLY A 4 13.73 -10.29 0.53
N LYS A 5 15.01 -10.68 0.54
CA LYS A 5 15.47 -11.92 1.20
C LYS A 5 15.22 -11.90 2.71
N SER A 6 15.52 -10.80 3.39
CA SER A 6 15.31 -10.69 4.84
C SER A 6 13.83 -10.76 5.22
N LYS A 7 12.94 -10.15 4.40
CA LYS A 7 11.49 -10.25 4.60
C LYS A 7 10.99 -11.67 4.39
N TYR A 8 11.45 -12.34 3.32
CA TYR A 8 11.09 -13.72 3.03
C TYR A 8 11.51 -14.69 4.15
N LEU A 9 12.72 -14.53 4.69
CA LEU A 9 13.21 -15.36 5.80
C LEU A 9 12.40 -15.20 7.10
N GLY A 10 11.71 -14.08 7.29
CA GLY A 10 10.84 -13.82 8.43
C GLY A 10 9.40 -14.34 8.26
N GLU A 11 9.04 -14.91 7.10
CA GLU A 11 7.70 -15.44 6.86
C GLU A 11 7.50 -16.79 7.55
N VAL A 12 6.36 -16.95 8.20
CA VAL A 12 5.94 -18.22 8.80
C VAL A 12 4.66 -18.67 8.09
N CYS A 13 4.77 -19.71 7.24
CA CYS A 13 3.68 -20.13 6.36
C CYS A 13 3.14 -21.53 6.65
N ASP A 14 3.84 -22.32 7.47
CA ASP A 14 3.63 -23.74 7.70
C ASP A 14 3.00 -24.07 9.07
N GLN A 15 2.71 -23.03 9.88
CA GLN A 15 2.10 -23.23 11.19
C GLN A 15 0.59 -23.01 11.15
N PRO A 16 -0.23 -23.91 11.74
CA PRO A 16 -1.69 -23.89 11.60
C PRO A 16 -2.37 -22.71 12.36
N HIS A 17 -1.64 -21.99 13.20
CA HIS A 17 -2.14 -20.87 13.99
C HIS A 17 -1.50 -19.52 13.57
N VAL A 18 -0.71 -19.51 12.50
CA VAL A 18 -0.01 -18.32 12.00
C VAL A 18 -0.54 -17.92 10.65
N ILE A 19 -0.79 -16.62 10.48
CA ILE A 19 -1.07 -16.01 9.19
C ILE A 19 0.05 -15.01 8.83
N THR A 20 0.57 -15.14 7.63
CA THR A 20 1.50 -14.17 7.04
C THR A 20 0.77 -13.35 5.98
N LEU A 21 0.74 -12.03 6.14
CA LEU A 21 0.16 -11.12 5.18
C LEU A 21 1.28 -10.40 4.42
N ARG A 22 1.41 -10.68 3.11
CA ARG A 22 2.24 -9.87 2.22
C ARG A 22 1.43 -8.66 1.75
N THR A 23 1.96 -7.49 2.03
CA THR A 23 1.35 -6.22 1.65
C THR A 23 2.42 -5.16 1.44
N SER A 24 2.03 -4.00 0.94
CA SER A 24 2.84 -2.80 0.91
C SER A 24 2.03 -1.65 1.51
N GLY A 25 2.57 -1.00 2.53
CA GLY A 25 1.90 0.09 3.23
C GLY A 25 2.27 1.47 2.66
N ILE A 26 1.32 2.39 2.68
CA ILE A 26 1.54 3.83 2.49
C ILE A 26 0.81 4.58 3.61
N GLY A 27 1.39 5.64 4.14
CA GLY A 27 0.72 6.43 5.18
C GLY A 27 1.66 7.41 5.86
N HIS A 28 1.10 8.14 6.80
CA HIS A 28 1.87 9.06 7.64
C HIS A 28 2.84 8.30 8.54
N GLU A 29 4.05 8.84 8.70
CA GLU A 29 5.09 8.30 9.56
C GLU A 29 5.14 9.05 10.88
N LEU A 30 5.27 8.30 11.99
CA LEU A 30 5.31 8.89 13.34
C LEU A 30 6.61 9.65 13.64
N ARG A 31 7.73 9.25 13.04
CA ARG A 31 9.07 9.74 13.42
C ARG A 31 10.05 9.94 12.27
N SER A 32 9.69 9.60 11.06
CA SER A 32 10.56 9.71 9.90
C SER A 32 9.82 10.29 8.69
N SER A 33 10.54 10.60 7.63
CA SER A 33 10.00 11.09 6.36
C SER A 33 10.58 10.31 5.17
N ASN A 34 10.81 9.01 5.37
CA ASN A 34 11.43 8.14 4.36
C ASN A 34 10.41 7.45 3.46
N GLY A 35 9.15 7.34 3.91
CA GLY A 35 8.06 6.75 3.14
C GLY A 35 7.59 7.64 2.01
N LEU A 36 6.95 7.03 1.01
CA LEU A 36 6.52 7.72 -0.21
C LEU A 36 5.63 8.93 0.08
N LEU A 37 4.69 8.83 1.02
CA LEU A 37 3.77 9.91 1.36
C LEU A 37 4.51 11.12 1.92
N GLU A 38 5.28 10.94 2.99
CA GLU A 38 5.99 12.04 3.66
C GLU A 38 7.06 12.65 2.74
N TRP A 39 7.78 11.80 2.01
CA TRP A 39 8.70 12.28 0.98
C TRP A 39 7.97 13.18 -0.03
N PHE A 40 6.83 12.74 -0.58
CA PHE A 40 6.07 13.51 -1.55
C PHE A 40 5.53 14.81 -0.96
N LEU A 41 4.99 14.77 0.26
CA LEU A 41 4.47 15.96 0.93
C LEU A 41 5.56 16.99 1.24
N SER A 42 6.81 16.58 1.45
CA SER A 42 7.94 17.47 1.68
C SER A 42 8.47 18.14 0.41
N GLN A 43 8.18 17.61 -0.79
CA GLN A 43 8.69 18.14 -2.05
C GLN A 43 8.05 19.49 -2.39
N GLN A 44 8.78 20.32 -3.15
CA GLN A 44 8.30 21.60 -3.68
C GLN A 44 8.65 21.72 -5.16
N GLY A 45 7.93 22.61 -5.87
CA GLY A 45 8.16 22.89 -7.27
C GLY A 45 7.71 21.74 -8.17
N LYS A 46 8.59 20.77 -8.42
CA LYS A 46 8.28 19.65 -9.31
C LYS A 46 8.88 18.32 -8.85
N VAL A 47 8.20 17.23 -9.19
CA VAL A 47 8.65 15.85 -8.98
C VAL A 47 8.40 15.00 -10.23
N ARG A 48 9.06 13.86 -10.32
CA ARG A 48 8.77 12.85 -11.35
C ARG A 48 7.69 11.89 -10.87
N GLY A 49 6.70 11.62 -11.71
CA GLY A 49 5.70 10.58 -11.52
C GLY A 49 5.95 9.43 -12.49
N TYR A 50 6.31 8.25 -11.98
CA TYR A 50 6.63 7.10 -12.83
C TYR A 50 5.35 6.46 -13.39
N ALA A 51 5.11 6.63 -14.71
CA ALA A 51 3.92 6.16 -15.39
C ALA A 51 3.89 4.64 -15.64
N LYS A 52 5.04 3.96 -15.54
CA LYS A 52 5.17 2.51 -15.74
C LYS A 52 5.64 1.77 -14.48
N ALA A 53 5.66 2.44 -13.33
CA ALA A 53 5.92 1.80 -12.04
C ALA A 53 4.60 1.54 -11.32
N ILE A 54 4.17 0.27 -11.30
CA ILE A 54 2.89 -0.16 -10.75
C ILE A 54 3.04 -0.50 -9.27
N TYR A 55 2.05 -0.06 -8.50
CA TYR A 55 1.90 -0.26 -7.06
C TYR A 55 0.49 -0.74 -6.74
N SER A 56 0.30 -1.54 -5.70
CA SER A 56 -1.02 -2.00 -5.27
C SER A 56 -1.15 -2.12 -3.74
N GLY A 57 -0.32 -1.41 -2.99
CA GLY A 57 -0.40 -1.42 -1.52
C GLY A 57 -1.68 -0.79 -0.97
N LEU A 58 -1.73 -0.62 0.34
CA LEU A 58 -2.88 -0.04 1.04
C LEU A 58 -2.40 1.03 2.04
N PRO A 59 -3.24 2.01 2.36
CA PRO A 59 -3.00 2.88 3.51
C PRO A 59 -2.82 2.09 4.81
N SER A 60 -1.90 2.52 5.67
CA SER A 60 -1.65 1.86 6.96
C SER A 60 -2.91 1.76 7.82
N VAL A 61 -3.75 2.78 7.79
CA VAL A 61 -5.05 2.79 8.48
C VAL A 61 -6.00 1.73 7.93
N GLU A 62 -6.01 1.51 6.61
CA GLU A 62 -6.83 0.46 5.98
C GLU A 62 -6.29 -0.93 6.34
N LEU A 63 -4.96 -1.12 6.36
CA LEU A 63 -4.36 -2.38 6.84
C LEU A 63 -4.76 -2.70 8.28
N GLY A 64 -4.81 -1.70 9.16
CA GLY A 64 -5.33 -1.86 10.52
C GLY A 64 -6.80 -2.31 10.54
N ARG A 65 -7.64 -1.74 9.67
CA ARG A 65 -9.05 -2.16 9.51
C ARG A 65 -9.17 -3.59 8.98
N VAL A 66 -8.34 -3.96 8.00
CA VAL A 66 -8.31 -5.31 7.44
C VAL A 66 -7.97 -6.33 8.54
N ILE A 67 -6.93 -6.07 9.32
CA ILE A 67 -6.55 -6.98 10.42
C ILE A 67 -7.72 -7.13 11.40
N ASN A 68 -8.31 -6.03 11.82
CA ASN A 68 -9.39 -6.05 12.83
C ASN A 68 -10.67 -6.72 12.33
N ARG A 69 -11.06 -6.52 11.07
CA ARG A 69 -12.36 -6.97 10.55
C ARG A 69 -12.31 -8.27 9.76
N PHE A 70 -11.17 -8.59 9.15
CA PHE A 70 -11.03 -9.70 8.19
C PHE A 70 -9.94 -10.72 8.55
N VAL A 71 -9.17 -10.46 9.62
CA VAL A 71 -8.19 -11.44 10.12
C VAL A 71 -8.59 -11.94 11.49
N LEU A 72 -8.74 -11.05 12.47
CA LEU A 72 -9.05 -11.45 13.86
C LEU A 72 -10.35 -12.25 14.02
N PRO A 73 -11.44 -11.96 13.27
CA PRO A 73 -12.66 -12.76 13.37
C PRO A 73 -12.58 -14.15 12.69
N PHE A 74 -11.49 -14.45 11.98
CA PHE A 74 -11.32 -15.69 11.21
C PHE A 74 -10.20 -16.58 11.80
N PRO A 75 -10.39 -17.21 12.97
CA PRO A 75 -9.34 -17.94 13.69
C PRO A 75 -8.80 -19.18 12.95
N LYS A 76 -9.49 -19.62 11.88
CA LYS A 76 -9.04 -20.71 11.02
C LYS A 76 -8.18 -20.24 9.84
N LEU A 77 -8.05 -18.94 9.65
CA LEU A 77 -7.23 -18.37 8.59
C LEU A 77 -5.75 -18.56 8.93
N HIS A 78 -5.01 -19.25 8.07
CA HIS A 78 -3.60 -19.55 8.29
C HIS A 78 -2.80 -19.60 6.99
N GLY A 79 -1.49 -19.53 7.10
CA GLY A 79 -0.57 -19.55 5.96
C GLY A 79 -0.39 -18.18 5.30
N LEU A 80 -0.05 -18.14 4.02
CA LEU A 80 0.34 -16.93 3.31
C LEU A 80 -0.79 -16.34 2.49
N TYR A 81 -1.05 -15.05 2.66
CA TYR A 81 -1.98 -14.27 1.85
C TYR A 81 -1.35 -12.97 1.35
N HIS A 82 -1.72 -12.55 0.14
CA HIS A 82 -1.47 -11.20 -0.32
C HIS A 82 -2.69 -10.32 0.01
N VAL A 83 -2.43 -9.10 0.50
CA VAL A 83 -3.47 -8.10 0.79
C VAL A 83 -3.10 -6.81 0.08
N SER A 84 -3.92 -6.40 -0.88
CA SER A 84 -3.61 -5.27 -1.75
C SER A 84 -4.86 -4.54 -2.23
N GLY A 85 -4.68 -3.30 -2.65
CA GLY A 85 -5.65 -2.55 -3.46
C GLY A 85 -5.54 -2.90 -4.94
N THR A 86 -6.31 -2.19 -5.76
CA THR A 86 -6.19 -2.24 -7.22
C THR A 86 -4.84 -1.69 -7.66
N PRO A 87 -4.20 -2.26 -8.71
CA PRO A 87 -2.97 -1.71 -9.24
C PRO A 87 -3.14 -0.26 -9.70
N ILE A 88 -2.17 0.60 -9.38
CA ILE A 88 -2.12 2.01 -9.76
C ILE A 88 -0.69 2.38 -10.17
N THR A 89 -0.52 3.29 -11.11
CA THR A 89 0.81 3.83 -11.41
C THR A 89 1.27 4.78 -10.30
N LYS A 90 2.58 4.93 -10.11
CA LYS A 90 3.06 5.93 -9.16
C LYS A 90 2.72 7.36 -9.59
N LEU A 91 2.62 7.63 -10.89
CA LEU A 91 2.14 8.91 -11.42
C LEU A 91 0.71 9.20 -10.92
N ASP A 92 -0.22 8.27 -11.17
CA ASP A 92 -1.63 8.45 -10.79
C ASP A 92 -1.79 8.52 -9.27
N LEU A 93 -1.05 7.70 -8.52
CA LEU A 93 -1.06 7.72 -7.06
C LEU A 93 -0.61 9.08 -6.50
N LEU A 94 0.50 9.66 -7.01
CA LEU A 94 0.96 10.97 -6.57
C LEU A 94 0.00 12.09 -6.98
N THR A 95 -0.64 11.98 -8.14
CA THR A 95 -1.66 12.93 -8.61
C THR A 95 -2.86 12.94 -7.68
N LEU A 96 -3.39 11.77 -7.32
CA LEU A 96 -4.49 11.65 -6.35
C LEU A 96 -4.11 12.17 -4.97
N ILE A 97 -2.89 11.90 -4.49
CA ILE A 97 -2.41 12.44 -3.22
C ILE A 97 -2.34 13.96 -3.29
N ALA A 98 -1.80 14.55 -4.37
CA ALA A 98 -1.74 16.01 -4.54
C ALA A 98 -3.13 16.63 -4.48
N GLU A 99 -4.09 16.04 -5.17
CA GLU A 99 -5.48 16.50 -5.22
C GLU A 99 -6.15 16.46 -3.84
N VAL A 100 -6.15 15.31 -3.17
CA VAL A 100 -6.83 15.13 -1.87
C VAL A 100 -6.16 15.92 -0.74
N TYR A 101 -4.82 16.08 -0.79
CA TYR A 101 -4.07 16.85 0.21
C TYR A 101 -4.00 18.35 -0.08
N GLY A 102 -4.53 18.79 -1.22
CA GLY A 102 -4.47 20.20 -1.65
C GLY A 102 -3.05 20.67 -1.95
N LYS A 103 -2.15 19.75 -2.35
CA LYS A 103 -0.74 20.05 -2.59
C LYS A 103 -0.50 20.63 -3.98
N GLN A 104 0.00 21.86 -4.02
CA GLN A 104 0.37 22.55 -5.26
C GLN A 104 1.80 22.13 -5.68
N ILE A 105 1.90 21.22 -6.64
CA ILE A 105 3.17 20.70 -7.14
C ILE A 105 3.00 20.23 -8.59
N VAL A 106 4.03 20.38 -9.42
CA VAL A 106 4.05 19.83 -10.78
C VAL A 106 4.55 18.39 -10.75
N ILE A 107 3.75 17.46 -11.26
CA ILE A 107 4.14 16.06 -11.39
C ILE A 107 4.44 15.79 -12.87
N GLU A 108 5.73 15.65 -13.20
CA GLU A 108 6.20 15.36 -14.55
C GLU A 108 6.13 13.86 -14.83
N PRO A 109 5.39 13.38 -15.86
CA PRO A 109 5.39 11.97 -16.21
C PRO A 109 6.79 11.48 -16.59
N ASP A 110 7.14 10.29 -16.12
CA ASP A 110 8.45 9.65 -16.38
C ASP A 110 8.23 8.16 -16.70
N ASP A 111 8.60 7.76 -17.92
CA ASP A 111 8.46 6.40 -18.47
C ASP A 111 9.73 5.54 -18.29
N THR A 112 10.79 6.10 -17.72
CA THR A 112 12.10 5.44 -17.64
C THR A 112 12.15 4.27 -16.68
N VAL A 113 11.27 4.26 -15.67
CA VAL A 113 11.19 3.19 -14.68
C VAL A 113 10.01 2.27 -15.02
N VAL A 114 10.32 1.07 -15.46
CA VAL A 114 9.35 0.00 -15.75
C VAL A 114 9.44 -1.04 -14.64
N LEU A 115 8.43 -1.10 -13.80
CA LEU A 115 8.42 -1.97 -12.63
C LEU A 115 6.98 -2.31 -12.23
N ASP A 116 6.67 -3.60 -12.09
CA ASP A 116 5.40 -4.05 -11.54
C ASP A 116 5.63 -4.70 -10.17
N ARG A 117 5.10 -4.08 -9.12
CA ARG A 117 5.10 -4.57 -7.75
C ARG A 117 3.67 -4.81 -7.24
N SER A 118 2.74 -5.02 -8.15
CA SER A 118 1.37 -5.35 -7.77
C SER A 118 1.29 -6.74 -7.15
N LEU A 119 0.35 -6.90 -6.25
CA LEU A 119 0.05 -8.17 -5.59
C LEU A 119 -1.35 -8.64 -6.02
N ASN A 120 -1.52 -9.94 -6.16
CA ASN A 120 -2.82 -10.56 -6.39
C ASN A 120 -3.42 -11.02 -5.05
N SER A 121 -4.45 -10.32 -4.58
CA SER A 121 -5.14 -10.61 -3.31
C SER A 121 -6.36 -11.54 -3.45
N LYS A 122 -6.59 -12.15 -4.62
CA LYS A 122 -7.75 -13.01 -4.89
C LYS A 122 -7.98 -14.07 -3.80
N ARG A 123 -6.93 -14.77 -3.39
CA ARG A 123 -7.01 -15.79 -2.32
C ARG A 123 -7.53 -15.22 -1.00
N PHE A 124 -7.10 -14.00 -0.63
CA PHE A 124 -7.57 -13.34 0.60
C PHE A 124 -9.03 -12.92 0.46
N THR A 125 -9.41 -12.35 -0.68
CA THR A 125 -10.79 -11.98 -0.99
C THR A 125 -11.72 -13.20 -0.92
N GLU A 126 -11.35 -14.33 -1.51
CA GLU A 126 -12.14 -15.57 -1.48
C GLU A 126 -12.27 -16.14 -0.05
N ALA A 127 -11.24 -16.01 0.77
CA ALA A 127 -11.24 -16.53 2.14
C ALA A 127 -12.00 -15.65 3.14
N THR A 128 -12.08 -14.33 2.91
CA THR A 128 -12.57 -13.36 3.91
C THR A 128 -13.72 -12.48 3.43
N GLY A 129 -13.92 -12.38 2.11
CA GLY A 129 -14.84 -11.42 1.50
C GLY A 129 -14.29 -9.98 1.41
N TYR A 130 -13.03 -9.75 1.80
CA TYR A 130 -12.43 -8.42 1.70
C TYR A 130 -12.23 -8.01 0.24
N ALA A 131 -12.67 -6.78 -0.08
CA ALA A 131 -12.34 -6.08 -1.31
C ALA A 131 -11.90 -4.65 -0.94
N ALA A 132 -10.75 -4.23 -1.44
CA ALA A 132 -10.27 -2.88 -1.21
C ALA A 132 -11.18 -1.85 -1.90
N ALA A 133 -11.37 -0.71 -1.25
CA ALA A 133 -12.02 0.42 -1.87
C ALA A 133 -11.15 1.02 -3.00
N GLU A 134 -11.77 1.85 -3.84
CA GLU A 134 -11.06 2.58 -4.89
C GLU A 134 -10.07 3.59 -4.31
N TRP A 135 -9.01 3.90 -5.06
CA TRP A 135 -7.92 4.75 -4.59
C TRP A 135 -8.35 6.12 -4.05
N PRO A 136 -9.29 6.87 -4.66
CA PRO A 136 -9.73 8.15 -4.10
C PRO A 136 -10.23 7.99 -2.65
N VAL A 137 -11.05 6.99 -2.37
CA VAL A 137 -11.57 6.70 -1.02
C VAL A 137 -10.45 6.32 -0.05
N LEU A 138 -9.48 5.52 -0.52
CA LEU A 138 -8.32 5.13 0.29
C LEU A 138 -7.42 6.32 0.64
N ILE A 139 -7.22 7.25 -0.28
CA ILE A 139 -6.41 8.46 -0.04
C ILE A 139 -7.14 9.44 0.88
N GLU A 140 -8.45 9.62 0.72
CA GLU A 140 -9.26 10.41 1.66
C GLU A 140 -9.20 9.83 3.08
N LEU A 141 -9.34 8.51 3.22
CA LEU A 141 -9.19 7.82 4.49
C LEU A 141 -7.81 8.08 5.12
N MET A 142 -6.76 7.99 4.33
CA MET A 142 -5.39 8.25 4.78
C MET A 142 -5.22 9.71 5.21
N ASN A 143 -5.76 10.66 4.46
CA ASN A 143 -5.71 12.09 4.77
C ASN A 143 -6.47 12.44 6.07
N GLY A 144 -7.58 11.77 6.34
CA GLY A 144 -8.36 11.93 7.57
C GLY A 144 -7.68 11.34 8.84
N HIS A 145 -6.59 10.58 8.70
CA HIS A 145 -5.86 9.95 9.80
C HIS A 145 -4.42 10.48 9.91
N ARG A 146 -4.29 11.80 9.98
CA ARG A 146 -3.02 12.46 10.31
C ARG A 146 -2.79 12.39 11.83
N TYR A 147 -1.57 12.18 12.26
CA TYR A 147 -1.18 12.20 13.68
C TYR A 147 -0.88 13.62 14.16
#